data_a1464aaab7d8d9fb0f69bb2ad4b8979c
#
_entry.id   a1464aaab7d8d9fb0f69bb2ad4b8979c
#
_cell.length_a   1.000
_cell.length_b   1.000
_cell.length_c   1.000
_cell.angle_alpha   90.00
_cell.angle_beta   90.00
_cell.angle_gamma   90.00
#
_symmetry.space_group_name_H-M   'P 1'
#
loop_
_entity.id
_entity.type
_entity.pdbx_description
1 polymer ?
#
loop_
_entity_poly.entity_id
_entity_poly.type
_entity_poly.pdbx_seq_one_letter_code
_entity_poly.pdbx_strand_id
1 'polypeptide(L)'
;MYKKVSNDMNFASREKEVEAFWRERDIFNKSIELRKDSPTYMFYDGPPTANGKPHIGHVLTRVIKDMIPRYRTMKGYRVPRKAGWDTHGLPVELEVEKLLGLDGKEQIEEYGIEPFIKQCKESVWKYKGMWEDFSDTVGFWADMENPYVTYDDDYIESEWWALKEIWNKQLLYKGFKVVPYCPRCGTPLSAQEVAQGYKTVKERSAIARFKAADEDAYFLVWTTTPWTLPSNVALCVNPDDMYCKVKAADGYTYYLAEQLADTVLGKLSDGEEGKAAYEILERFTGKELENKSYEPLFACAKECADKQNKKGFYVTCDTYVTMTDGTGIVHIAPAFGEDDANVGRNYDLPFVQFVNGRGEMTDETPFAGLFVKDADMEVIKNLDARGQLYDAPKFEHEYPHCWRCDKPLIYYARESWYIKETQVRDELLKNNDTVNWIPESIGKGRFGNWLENIQDWAISRNRYWGTPLNIWECGCGHQECIGSRAELAERSGNPEDAKVELHRPYIDAYPFA
;
A
#
# COMPACT_ATOMS: atom_id res chain seq x y z
N MET A 1 36.23 54.17 -2.35
CA MET A 1 37.18 53.42 -1.49
C MET A 1 36.47 52.19 -0.96
N TYR A 2 37.00 51.00 -1.18
CA TYR A 2 36.38 49.75 -0.71
C TYR A 2 36.57 49.65 0.81
N LYS A 3 35.53 49.12 1.51
CA LYS A 3 35.66 48.82 2.94
C LYS A 3 36.60 47.64 3.16
N LYS A 4 37.42 47.67 4.21
CA LYS A 4 38.27 46.54 4.59
C LYS A 4 37.37 45.34 4.95
N VAL A 5 37.62 44.20 4.35
CA VAL A 5 36.91 42.96 4.69
C VAL A 5 37.37 42.46 6.06
N SER A 6 36.42 42.06 6.91
CA SER A 6 36.74 41.45 8.20
C SER A 6 37.42 40.10 8.01
N ASN A 7 38.42 39.83 8.83
CA ASN A 7 39.10 38.55 8.92
C ASN A 7 38.39 37.57 9.89
N ASP A 8 37.27 37.99 10.46
CA ASP A 8 36.48 37.15 11.34
C ASP A 8 35.82 36.00 10.53
N MET A 9 36.07 34.78 10.95
CA MET A 9 35.58 33.54 10.32
C MET A 9 34.28 33.03 10.95
N ASN A 10 33.61 33.84 11.76
CA ASN A 10 32.30 33.51 12.29
C ASN A 10 31.22 33.62 11.18
N PHE A 11 31.07 32.57 10.40
CA PHE A 11 30.13 32.54 9.29
C PHE A 11 28.68 32.68 9.75
N ALA A 12 28.28 32.06 10.87
CA ALA A 12 26.93 32.17 11.40
C ALA A 12 26.52 33.62 11.76
N SER A 13 27.46 34.42 12.31
CA SER A 13 27.20 35.84 12.58
C SER A 13 27.03 36.64 11.29
N ARG A 14 27.88 36.36 10.29
CA ARG A 14 27.81 37.03 8.98
C ARG A 14 26.56 36.69 8.19
N GLU A 15 26.10 35.43 8.27
CA GLU A 15 24.85 35.00 7.65
C GLU A 15 23.66 35.76 8.21
N LYS A 16 23.58 35.94 9.54
CA LYS A 16 22.51 36.72 10.19
C LYS A 16 22.50 38.19 9.76
N GLU A 17 23.68 38.80 9.53
CA GLU A 17 23.78 40.17 9.00
C GLU A 17 23.22 40.23 7.57
N VAL A 18 23.48 39.21 6.74
CA VAL A 18 22.94 39.11 5.37
C VAL A 18 21.44 38.89 5.38
N GLU A 19 20.93 38.01 6.22
CA GLU A 19 19.49 37.77 6.38
C GLU A 19 18.76 39.06 6.82
N ALA A 20 19.28 39.78 7.80
CA ALA A 20 18.76 41.08 8.23
C ALA A 20 18.71 42.09 7.05
N PHE A 21 19.78 42.17 6.27
CA PHE A 21 19.82 43.00 5.07
C PHE A 21 18.78 42.60 4.04
N TRP A 22 18.56 41.29 3.81
CA TRP A 22 17.55 40.82 2.87
C TRP A 22 16.15 41.23 3.30
N ARG A 23 15.81 41.07 4.60
CA ARG A 23 14.51 41.47 5.16
C ARG A 23 14.31 43.00 5.12
N GLU A 24 15.27 43.80 5.63
CA GLU A 24 15.17 45.26 5.66
C GLU A 24 15.01 45.88 4.26
N ARG A 25 15.59 45.26 3.26
CA ARG A 25 15.57 45.73 1.87
C ARG A 25 14.56 45.03 0.98
N ASP A 26 13.84 44.08 1.51
CA ASP A 26 12.88 43.26 0.75
C ASP A 26 13.49 42.71 -0.55
N ILE A 27 14.65 42.07 -0.43
CA ILE A 27 15.47 41.67 -1.59
C ILE A 27 14.75 40.56 -2.39
N PHE A 28 14.05 39.62 -1.72
CA PHE A 28 13.34 38.53 -2.37
C PHE A 28 12.26 39.08 -3.33
N ASN A 29 11.32 39.88 -2.83
CA ASN A 29 10.23 40.42 -3.64
C ASN A 29 10.75 41.38 -4.74
N LYS A 30 11.75 42.22 -4.43
CA LYS A 30 12.43 43.06 -5.42
C LYS A 30 13.07 42.25 -6.54
N SER A 31 13.63 41.08 -6.24
CA SER A 31 14.23 40.21 -7.26
C SER A 31 13.20 39.72 -8.31
N ILE A 32 11.94 39.57 -7.89
CA ILE A 32 10.82 39.20 -8.75
C ILE A 32 10.27 40.42 -9.51
N GLU A 33 10.03 41.51 -8.79
CA GLU A 33 9.45 42.76 -9.35
C GLU A 33 10.33 43.38 -10.43
N LEU A 34 11.63 43.46 -10.19
CA LEU A 34 12.62 43.97 -11.17
C LEU A 34 12.63 43.18 -12.49
N ARG A 35 12.01 42.00 -12.51
CA ARG A 35 11.96 41.11 -13.67
C ARG A 35 10.52 40.82 -14.11
N LYS A 36 9.56 41.70 -13.77
CA LYS A 36 8.15 41.49 -14.05
C LYS A 36 7.84 41.22 -15.54
N ASP A 37 8.60 41.86 -16.42
CA ASP A 37 8.45 41.74 -17.88
C ASP A 37 9.38 40.67 -18.51
N SER A 38 10.15 39.97 -17.70
CA SER A 38 11.07 38.92 -18.16
C SER A 38 10.35 37.56 -18.31
N PRO A 39 10.92 36.62 -19.07
CA PRO A 39 10.39 35.24 -19.12
C PRO A 39 10.24 34.64 -17.73
N THR A 40 9.12 34.00 -17.45
CA THR A 40 8.83 33.42 -16.14
C THR A 40 9.41 32.01 -16.04
N TYR A 41 10.05 31.73 -14.90
CA TYR A 41 10.41 30.40 -14.45
C TYR A 41 9.72 30.15 -13.10
N MET A 42 8.62 29.39 -13.13
CA MET A 42 7.82 29.12 -11.94
C MET A 42 8.48 28.01 -11.10
N PHE A 43 8.49 28.19 -9.77
CA PHE A 43 8.92 27.19 -8.82
C PHE A 43 7.85 26.95 -7.76
N TYR A 44 7.46 25.68 -7.58
CA TYR A 44 6.64 25.22 -6.48
C TYR A 44 7.48 24.35 -5.55
N ASP A 45 7.43 24.63 -4.26
CA ASP A 45 8.08 23.77 -3.25
C ASP A 45 7.30 22.45 -3.13
N GLY A 46 8.00 21.33 -3.08
CA GLY A 46 7.45 20.07 -2.57
C GLY A 46 7.35 20.23 -1.05
N PRO A 47 6.12 20.30 -0.50
CA PRO A 47 5.91 20.85 0.84
C PRO A 47 6.42 19.88 1.91
N PRO A 48 6.98 20.40 3.02
CA PRO A 48 7.24 19.57 4.17
C PRO A 48 5.94 19.20 4.86
N THR A 49 5.92 18.01 5.49
CA THR A 49 4.85 17.63 6.42
C THR A 49 4.93 18.50 7.67
N ALA A 50 3.85 19.25 7.95
CA ALA A 50 3.86 20.26 9.03
C ALA A 50 3.87 19.64 10.45
N ASN A 51 3.61 18.34 10.60
CA ASN A 51 3.56 17.63 11.89
C ASN A 51 4.91 17.09 12.37
N GLY A 52 6.01 17.28 11.62
CA GLY A 52 7.36 16.81 11.96
C GLY A 52 8.35 17.97 12.14
N LYS A 53 9.34 17.78 13.04
CA LYS A 53 10.42 18.75 13.22
C LYS A 53 11.40 18.73 12.04
N PRO A 54 11.93 19.89 11.58
CA PRO A 54 13.03 19.90 10.62
C PRO A 54 14.27 19.21 11.20
N HIS A 55 15.07 18.58 10.33
CA HIS A 55 16.34 17.95 10.69
C HIS A 55 17.39 18.18 9.61
N ILE A 56 18.66 17.85 9.91
CA ILE A 56 19.80 18.14 9.02
C ILE A 56 19.61 17.60 7.59
N GLY A 57 18.92 16.48 7.40
CA GLY A 57 18.62 15.95 6.06
C GLY A 57 17.82 16.90 5.18
N HIS A 58 17.02 17.78 5.77
CA HIS A 58 16.25 18.78 5.02
C HIS A 58 17.11 19.92 4.49
N VAL A 59 18.31 20.16 5.05
CA VAL A 59 19.25 21.19 4.57
C VAL A 59 19.63 20.91 3.12
N LEU A 60 20.00 19.67 2.79
CA LEU A 60 20.40 19.30 1.44
C LEU A 60 19.30 19.61 0.41
N THR A 61 18.07 19.21 0.71
CA THR A 61 16.93 19.44 -0.19
C THR A 61 16.62 20.93 -0.33
N ARG A 62 16.66 21.71 0.76
CA ARG A 62 16.47 23.17 0.73
C ARG A 62 17.53 23.86 -0.11
N VAL A 63 18.80 23.49 0.05
CA VAL A 63 19.91 24.08 -0.72
C VAL A 63 19.76 23.82 -2.21
N ILE A 64 19.43 22.57 -2.61
CA ILE A 64 19.23 22.23 -4.02
C ILE A 64 18.01 22.97 -4.60
N LYS A 65 16.90 22.99 -3.88
CA LYS A 65 15.66 23.70 -4.27
C LYS A 65 15.89 25.20 -4.43
N ASP A 66 16.73 25.82 -3.62
CA ASP A 66 17.03 27.25 -3.70
C ASP A 66 18.05 27.60 -4.80
N MET A 67 19.02 26.74 -5.04
CA MET A 67 20.08 26.96 -6.01
C MET A 67 19.57 27.21 -7.42
N ILE A 68 18.64 26.37 -7.90
CA ILE A 68 18.12 26.47 -9.27
C ILE A 68 17.31 27.76 -9.49
N PRO A 69 16.33 28.12 -8.64
CA PRO A 69 15.65 29.40 -8.71
C PRO A 69 16.56 30.62 -8.64
N ARG A 70 17.58 30.61 -7.77
CA ARG A 70 18.56 31.70 -7.72
C ARG A 70 19.37 31.82 -9.01
N TYR A 71 19.84 30.69 -9.54
CA TYR A 71 20.54 30.67 -10.82
C TYR A 71 19.66 31.22 -11.95
N ARG A 72 18.39 30.82 -12.03
CA ARG A 72 17.44 31.34 -13.03
C ARG A 72 17.19 32.85 -12.84
N THR A 73 17.07 33.34 -11.60
CA THR A 73 16.97 34.77 -11.30
C THR A 73 18.20 35.54 -11.80
N MET A 74 19.41 35.01 -11.57
CA MET A 74 20.66 35.62 -12.04
C MET A 74 20.78 35.58 -13.58
N LYS A 75 20.16 34.63 -14.23
CA LYS A 75 20.04 34.52 -15.72
C LYS A 75 19.00 35.47 -16.29
N GLY A 76 18.31 36.28 -15.47
CA GLY A 76 17.35 37.27 -15.92
C GLY A 76 15.88 36.83 -15.95
N TYR A 77 15.57 35.64 -15.46
CA TYR A 77 14.18 35.18 -15.39
C TYR A 77 13.43 35.81 -14.21
N ARG A 78 12.12 36.05 -14.40
CA ARG A 78 11.20 36.26 -13.27
C ARG A 78 10.94 34.90 -12.62
N VAL A 79 11.25 34.76 -11.34
CA VAL A 79 11.15 33.46 -10.65
C VAL A 79 10.24 33.55 -9.42
N PRO A 80 8.91 33.49 -9.59
CA PRO A 80 8.01 33.28 -8.47
C PRO A 80 8.26 31.92 -7.82
N ARG A 81 8.27 31.88 -6.48
CA ARG A 81 8.59 30.70 -5.68
C ARG A 81 7.49 30.48 -4.66
N LYS A 82 6.59 29.55 -4.95
CA LYS A 82 5.45 29.22 -4.10
C LYS A 82 5.87 28.22 -3.03
N ALA A 83 5.78 28.61 -1.76
CA ALA A 83 5.91 27.68 -0.64
C ALA A 83 4.63 26.85 -0.48
N GLY A 84 4.70 25.77 0.29
CA GLY A 84 3.53 24.93 0.60
C GLY A 84 3.68 24.18 1.91
N TRP A 85 2.55 23.67 2.40
CA TRP A 85 2.43 22.83 3.58
C TRP A 85 1.64 21.58 3.28
N ASP A 86 2.25 20.42 3.50
CA ASP A 86 1.57 19.12 3.51
C ASP A 86 0.94 18.92 4.88
N THR A 87 -0.39 18.99 4.92
CA THR A 87 -1.16 19.07 6.17
C THR A 87 -2.15 17.93 6.34
N HIS A 88 -2.40 17.13 5.28
CA HIS A 88 -3.30 15.99 5.31
C HIS A 88 -2.60 14.67 5.62
N GLY A 89 -3.41 13.65 5.83
CA GLY A 89 -3.01 12.25 5.81
C GLY A 89 -2.79 11.62 7.18
N LEU A 90 -2.57 10.32 7.10
CA LEU A 90 -2.45 9.44 8.26
C LEU A 90 -1.36 9.84 9.28
N PRO A 91 -0.21 10.44 8.91
CA PRO A 91 0.76 10.87 9.92
C PRO A 91 0.19 11.87 10.94
N VAL A 92 -0.68 12.79 10.49
CA VAL A 92 -1.35 13.76 11.37
C VAL A 92 -2.39 13.06 12.23
N GLU A 93 -3.21 12.17 11.64
CA GLU A 93 -4.19 11.39 12.41
C GLU A 93 -3.53 10.57 13.51
N LEU A 94 -2.42 9.87 13.23
CA LEU A 94 -1.71 9.07 14.23
C LEU A 94 -1.13 9.92 15.36
N GLU A 95 -0.66 11.15 15.08
CA GLU A 95 -0.21 12.07 16.12
C GLU A 95 -1.40 12.48 17.00
N VAL A 96 -2.54 12.80 16.40
CA VAL A 96 -3.77 13.19 17.14
C VAL A 96 -4.35 12.00 17.89
N GLU A 97 -4.42 10.80 17.31
CA GLU A 97 -4.80 9.58 18.02
C GLU A 97 -3.97 9.40 19.30
N LYS A 98 -2.64 9.53 19.17
CA LYS A 98 -1.71 9.42 20.30
C LYS A 98 -1.92 10.52 21.34
N LEU A 99 -2.17 11.77 20.89
CA LEU A 99 -2.44 12.91 21.77
C LEU A 99 -3.71 12.70 22.59
N LEU A 100 -4.76 12.13 21.97
CA LEU A 100 -6.06 11.89 22.60
C LEU A 100 -6.15 10.53 23.32
N GLY A 101 -5.13 9.68 23.21
CA GLY A 101 -5.12 8.33 23.77
C GLY A 101 -6.07 7.36 23.04
N LEU A 102 -6.36 7.61 21.76
CA LEU A 102 -7.21 6.77 20.92
C LEU A 102 -6.39 5.68 20.23
N ASP A 103 -6.98 4.51 20.01
CA ASP A 103 -6.39 3.40 19.28
C ASP A 103 -7.29 2.91 18.16
N GLY A 104 -7.12 3.51 16.98
CA GLY A 104 -7.78 3.08 15.76
C GLY A 104 -9.13 3.74 15.50
N LYS A 105 -9.74 3.25 14.44
CA LYS A 105 -10.86 3.88 13.77
C LYS A 105 -12.14 3.95 14.61
N GLU A 106 -12.47 2.85 15.30
CA GLU A 106 -13.69 2.75 16.12
C GLU A 106 -13.69 3.80 17.25
N GLN A 107 -12.55 3.98 17.93
CA GLN A 107 -12.44 4.97 19.00
C GLN A 107 -12.47 6.41 18.47
N ILE A 108 -12.03 6.65 17.23
CA ILE A 108 -12.21 7.96 16.56
C ILE A 108 -13.70 8.22 16.30
N GLU A 109 -14.44 7.21 15.84
CA GLU A 109 -15.88 7.32 15.58
C GLU A 109 -16.66 7.57 16.89
N GLU A 110 -16.29 6.89 17.98
CA GLU A 110 -16.87 7.11 19.32
C GLU A 110 -16.55 8.51 19.88
N TYR A 111 -15.31 8.99 19.66
CA TYR A 111 -14.90 10.35 20.05
C TYR A 111 -15.66 11.42 19.27
N GLY A 112 -16.01 11.14 18.02
CA GLY A 112 -16.68 12.01 17.07
C GLY A 112 -15.76 12.51 15.98
N ILE A 113 -16.20 12.39 14.72
CA ILE A 113 -15.40 12.76 13.55
C ILE A 113 -15.09 14.25 13.52
N GLU A 114 -16.09 15.12 13.75
CA GLU A 114 -15.93 16.57 13.70
C GLU A 114 -14.92 17.10 14.73
N PRO A 115 -15.00 16.76 16.05
CA PRO A 115 -13.98 17.19 17.01
C PRO A 115 -12.60 16.61 16.70
N PHE A 116 -12.52 15.39 16.12
CA PHE A 116 -11.24 14.81 15.69
C PHE A 116 -10.60 15.61 14.54
N ILE A 117 -11.37 15.96 13.51
CA ILE A 117 -10.92 16.81 12.38
C ILE A 117 -10.42 18.17 12.88
N LYS A 118 -11.12 18.77 13.85
CA LYS A 118 -10.68 20.03 14.44
C LYS A 118 -9.33 19.89 15.13
N GLN A 119 -9.11 18.80 15.89
CA GLN A 119 -7.80 18.54 16.49
C GLN A 119 -6.71 18.32 15.45
N CYS A 120 -7.01 17.65 14.33
CA CYS A 120 -6.07 17.52 13.21
C CYS A 120 -5.66 18.88 12.65
N LYS A 121 -6.62 19.79 12.38
CA LYS A 121 -6.36 21.15 11.91
C LYS A 121 -5.49 21.97 12.86
N GLU A 122 -5.69 21.81 14.16
CA GLU A 122 -4.88 22.50 15.18
C GLU A 122 -3.45 21.92 15.27
N SER A 123 -3.33 20.59 15.18
CA SER A 123 -2.07 19.86 15.31
C SER A 123 -1.06 20.20 14.21
N VAL A 124 -1.51 20.38 12.97
CA VAL A 124 -0.61 20.59 11.82
C VAL A 124 0.26 21.85 11.94
N TRP A 125 -0.15 22.84 12.69
CA TRP A 125 0.60 24.12 12.85
C TRP A 125 1.63 24.11 13.96
N LYS A 126 1.72 23.01 14.72
CA LYS A 126 2.62 22.89 15.89
C LYS A 126 4.08 23.19 15.59
N TYR A 127 4.58 22.85 14.43
CA TYR A 127 5.98 23.02 14.06
C TYR A 127 6.22 24.08 12.98
N LYS A 128 5.18 24.82 12.57
CA LYS A 128 5.27 25.82 11.50
C LYS A 128 6.42 26.82 11.75
N GLY A 129 6.45 27.45 12.93
CA GLY A 129 7.49 28.41 13.25
C GLY A 129 8.91 27.83 13.19
N MET A 130 9.09 26.56 13.62
CA MET A 130 10.39 25.88 13.51
C MET A 130 10.83 25.69 12.06
N TRP A 131 9.88 25.41 11.15
CA TRP A 131 10.18 25.27 9.73
C TRP A 131 10.47 26.61 9.05
N GLU A 132 9.79 27.67 9.47
CA GLU A 132 10.05 29.03 9.00
C GLU A 132 11.45 29.48 9.44
N ASP A 133 11.77 29.36 10.74
CA ASP A 133 13.10 29.66 11.29
C ASP A 133 14.22 28.83 10.63
N PHE A 134 13.96 27.55 10.40
CA PHE A 134 14.90 26.67 9.70
C PHE A 134 15.12 27.13 8.25
N SER A 135 14.07 27.48 7.53
CA SER A 135 14.17 27.97 6.15
C SER A 135 14.94 29.27 6.05
N ASP A 136 14.71 30.19 6.98
CA ASP A 136 15.47 31.41 7.11
C ASP A 136 16.94 31.12 7.39
N THR A 137 17.25 30.29 8.39
CA THR A 137 18.62 29.94 8.78
C THR A 137 19.44 29.34 7.63
N VAL A 138 18.83 28.55 6.75
CA VAL A 138 19.53 28.01 5.56
C VAL A 138 19.43 28.90 4.34
N GLY A 139 18.86 30.11 4.49
CA GLY A 139 18.75 31.11 3.43
C GLY A 139 17.83 30.72 2.28
N PHE A 140 16.84 29.84 2.52
CA PHE A 140 15.88 29.40 1.53
C PHE A 140 14.86 30.48 1.20
N TRP A 141 14.76 30.86 -0.08
CA TRP A 141 13.81 31.86 -0.56
C TRP A 141 12.57 31.25 -1.17
N ALA A 142 11.44 31.43 -0.52
CA ALA A 142 10.12 31.11 -1.03
C ALA A 142 9.07 32.08 -0.44
N ASP A 143 7.93 32.21 -1.11
CA ASP A 143 6.79 32.97 -0.59
C ASP A 143 6.10 32.18 0.52
N MET A 144 6.59 32.37 1.75
CA MET A 144 6.07 31.76 2.97
C MET A 144 4.86 32.52 3.54
N GLU A 145 4.58 33.74 3.04
CA GLU A 145 3.42 34.52 3.47
C GLU A 145 2.13 34.05 2.79
N ASN A 146 2.25 33.58 1.54
CA ASN A 146 1.11 33.08 0.76
C ASN A 146 1.37 31.64 0.30
N PRO A 147 1.58 30.67 1.21
CA PRO A 147 1.81 29.29 0.84
C PRO A 147 0.52 28.65 0.32
N TYR A 148 0.62 27.56 -0.44
CA TYR A 148 -0.51 26.65 -0.58
C TYR A 148 -0.56 25.69 0.60
N VAL A 149 -1.75 25.32 1.02
CA VAL A 149 -1.98 24.41 2.16
C VAL A 149 -2.91 23.30 1.70
N THR A 150 -2.48 22.06 1.84
CA THR A 150 -3.19 20.94 1.24
C THR A 150 -4.57 20.67 1.85
N TYR A 151 -4.87 21.17 3.06
CA TYR A 151 -6.20 21.07 3.65
C TYR A 151 -7.13 22.24 3.30
N ASP A 152 -6.66 23.30 2.63
CA ASP A 152 -7.52 24.41 2.25
C ASP A 152 -8.53 23.96 1.19
N ASP A 153 -9.77 24.44 1.32
CA ASP A 153 -10.87 24.08 0.40
C ASP A 153 -10.55 24.38 -1.07
N ASP A 154 -9.83 25.46 -1.36
CA ASP A 154 -9.40 25.79 -2.72
C ASP A 154 -8.39 24.79 -3.30
N TYR A 155 -7.53 24.23 -2.43
CA TYR A 155 -6.62 23.15 -2.83
C TYR A 155 -7.39 21.86 -3.08
N ILE A 156 -8.27 21.48 -2.15
CA ILE A 156 -9.12 20.28 -2.28
C ILE A 156 -10.00 20.39 -3.54
N GLU A 157 -10.58 21.56 -3.83
CA GLU A 157 -11.36 21.78 -5.05
C GLU A 157 -10.51 21.57 -6.32
N SER A 158 -9.23 21.96 -6.29
CA SER A 158 -8.30 21.69 -7.40
C SER A 158 -8.02 20.19 -7.57
N GLU A 159 -7.91 19.42 -6.47
CA GLU A 159 -7.82 17.96 -6.53
C GLU A 159 -9.11 17.33 -7.07
N TRP A 160 -10.28 17.82 -6.66
CA TRP A 160 -11.58 17.39 -7.17
C TRP A 160 -11.71 17.64 -8.68
N TRP A 161 -11.26 18.79 -9.15
CA TRP A 161 -11.19 19.07 -10.58
C TRP A 161 -10.33 18.05 -11.32
N ALA A 162 -9.15 17.76 -10.81
CA ALA A 162 -8.24 16.77 -11.42
C ALA A 162 -8.88 15.37 -11.46
N LEU A 163 -9.51 14.93 -10.37
CA LEU A 163 -10.21 13.65 -10.31
C LEU A 163 -11.42 13.60 -11.26
N LYS A 164 -12.15 14.71 -11.41
CA LYS A 164 -13.24 14.84 -12.39
C LYS A 164 -12.75 14.69 -13.82
N GLU A 165 -11.59 15.28 -14.16
CA GLU A 165 -10.97 15.11 -15.48
C GLU A 165 -10.56 13.66 -15.75
N ILE A 166 -10.02 12.97 -14.73
CA ILE A 166 -9.67 11.54 -14.80
C ILE A 166 -10.95 10.69 -14.94
N TRP A 167 -12.01 11.04 -14.20
CA TRP A 167 -13.33 10.40 -14.30
C TRP A 167 -13.91 10.53 -15.71
N ASN A 168 -13.92 11.74 -16.28
CA ASN A 168 -14.42 12.00 -17.62
C ASN A 168 -13.69 11.18 -18.69
N LYS A 169 -12.44 10.83 -18.45
CA LYS A 169 -11.63 9.93 -19.31
C LYS A 169 -11.87 8.44 -19.03
N GLN A 170 -12.77 8.11 -18.12
CA GLN A 170 -13.08 6.73 -17.70
C GLN A 170 -11.87 5.97 -17.12
N LEU A 171 -10.94 6.70 -16.52
CA LEU A 171 -9.74 6.15 -15.89
C LEU A 171 -9.91 5.95 -14.38
N LEU A 172 -10.93 6.54 -13.75
CA LEU A 172 -11.23 6.36 -12.34
C LEU A 172 -12.33 5.30 -12.17
N TYR A 173 -12.07 4.28 -11.38
CA TYR A 173 -13.01 3.17 -11.20
C TYR A 173 -12.93 2.58 -9.78
N LYS A 174 -14.05 2.00 -9.34
CA LYS A 174 -14.15 1.21 -8.10
C LYS A 174 -13.84 -0.25 -8.42
N GLY A 175 -12.85 -0.82 -7.75
CA GLY A 175 -12.43 -2.21 -7.96
C GLY A 175 -12.38 -2.98 -6.66
N PHE A 176 -12.68 -4.28 -6.73
CA PHE A 176 -12.51 -5.23 -5.63
C PHE A 176 -11.26 -6.07 -5.93
N LYS A 177 -10.18 -5.81 -5.22
CA LYS A 177 -8.89 -6.46 -5.44
C LYS A 177 -8.22 -6.82 -4.11
N VAL A 178 -7.34 -7.81 -4.16
CA VAL A 178 -6.41 -8.08 -3.06
C VAL A 178 -5.34 -6.99 -3.05
N VAL A 179 -5.20 -6.31 -1.92
CA VAL A 179 -4.25 -5.22 -1.74
C VAL A 179 -3.48 -5.40 -0.43
N PRO A 180 -2.24 -4.88 -0.35
CA PRO A 180 -1.56 -4.76 0.93
C PRO A 180 -2.38 -3.87 1.86
N TYR A 181 -2.69 -4.36 3.04
CA TYR A 181 -3.59 -3.73 3.98
C TYR A 181 -3.00 -3.71 5.40
N CYS A 182 -3.10 -2.58 6.07
CA CYS A 182 -2.73 -2.45 7.48
C CYS A 182 -3.97 -2.58 8.37
N PRO A 183 -4.14 -3.68 9.11
CA PRO A 183 -5.30 -3.86 9.99
C PRO A 183 -5.41 -2.79 11.08
N ARG A 184 -4.28 -2.38 11.68
CA ARG A 184 -4.26 -1.34 12.72
C ARG A 184 -4.70 0.03 12.15
N CYS A 185 -4.19 0.41 10.98
CA CYS A 185 -4.56 1.68 10.35
C CYS A 185 -5.90 1.63 9.62
N GLY A 186 -6.46 0.44 9.38
CA GLY A 186 -7.72 0.22 8.68
C GLY A 186 -7.70 0.66 7.21
N THR A 187 -6.52 0.66 6.55
CA THR A 187 -6.35 1.25 5.22
C THR A 187 -5.46 0.40 4.31
N PRO A 188 -5.75 0.36 2.99
CA PRO A 188 -4.83 -0.21 2.01
C PRO A 188 -3.58 0.66 1.84
N LEU A 189 -2.51 0.05 1.34
CA LEU A 189 -1.26 0.71 1.02
C LEU A 189 -0.94 0.56 -0.47
N SER A 190 -0.32 1.57 -1.05
CA SER A 190 0.24 1.48 -2.40
C SER A 190 1.56 0.70 -2.40
N ALA A 191 2.00 0.23 -3.56
CA ALA A 191 3.28 -0.48 -3.71
C ALA A 191 4.48 0.35 -3.18
N GLN A 192 4.48 1.67 -3.37
CA GLN A 192 5.52 2.57 -2.86
C GLN A 192 5.54 2.64 -1.33
N GLU A 193 4.38 2.60 -0.68
CA GLU A 193 4.26 2.61 0.77
C GLU A 193 4.73 1.28 1.36
N VAL A 194 4.39 0.17 0.74
CA VAL A 194 4.83 -1.18 1.14
C VAL A 194 6.35 -1.33 1.05
N ALA A 195 6.96 -0.83 -0.02
CA ALA A 195 8.40 -0.91 -0.25
C ALA A 195 9.27 -0.26 0.87
N GLN A 196 8.68 0.63 1.67
CA GLN A 196 9.38 1.31 2.77
C GLN A 196 9.38 0.50 4.07
N GLY A 197 8.59 -0.56 4.19
CA GLY A 197 8.32 -1.25 5.44
C GLY A 197 8.78 -2.72 5.51
N TYR A 198 9.60 -3.20 4.59
CA TYR A 198 10.09 -4.59 4.65
C TYR A 198 11.03 -4.81 5.82
N LYS A 199 10.86 -5.95 6.51
CA LYS A 199 11.70 -6.41 7.60
C LYS A 199 11.95 -7.89 7.48
N THR A 200 13.17 -8.32 7.82
CA THR A 200 13.48 -9.74 7.97
C THR A 200 12.78 -10.29 9.22
N VAL A 201 11.91 -11.27 9.05
CA VAL A 201 11.18 -11.94 10.13
C VAL A 201 11.48 -13.44 10.15
N LYS A 202 11.38 -14.04 11.33
CA LYS A 202 11.50 -15.50 11.53
C LYS A 202 10.16 -16.02 12.01
N GLU A 203 9.47 -16.72 11.14
CA GLU A 203 8.14 -17.28 11.42
C GLU A 203 8.15 -18.80 11.21
N ARG A 204 7.07 -19.47 11.57
CA ARG A 204 6.87 -20.86 11.19
C ARG A 204 6.01 -20.92 9.95
N SER A 205 6.50 -21.62 8.93
CA SER A 205 5.67 -22.07 7.83
C SER A 205 4.99 -23.40 8.21
N ALA A 206 4.03 -23.84 7.41
CA ALA A 206 3.37 -25.12 7.58
C ALA A 206 3.42 -25.92 6.28
N ILE A 207 3.67 -27.23 6.40
CA ILE A 207 3.42 -28.21 5.36
C ILE A 207 2.23 -29.05 5.83
N ALA A 208 1.08 -28.83 5.20
CA ALA A 208 -0.18 -29.50 5.56
C ALA A 208 -0.45 -30.70 4.63
N ARG A 209 -1.10 -31.73 5.19
CA ARG A 209 -1.59 -32.90 4.48
C ARG A 209 -3.03 -32.68 4.05
N PHE A 210 -3.26 -32.55 2.76
CA PHE A 210 -4.61 -32.48 2.17
C PHE A 210 -4.97 -33.84 1.57
N LYS A 211 -5.98 -34.49 2.14
CA LYS A 211 -6.36 -35.83 1.74
C LYS A 211 -7.02 -35.85 0.36
N ALA A 212 -6.52 -36.68 -0.56
CA ALA A 212 -7.17 -36.91 -1.84
C ALA A 212 -8.56 -37.55 -1.61
N ALA A 213 -9.59 -37.12 -2.38
CA ALA A 213 -10.96 -37.53 -2.14
C ALA A 213 -11.24 -38.97 -2.61
N ASP A 214 -10.51 -39.47 -3.58
CA ASP A 214 -10.72 -40.71 -4.29
C ASP A 214 -9.75 -41.85 -3.92
N GLU A 215 -8.74 -41.56 -3.05
CA GLU A 215 -7.72 -42.54 -2.67
C GLU A 215 -7.07 -42.22 -1.30
N ASP A 216 -6.36 -43.20 -0.75
CA ASP A 216 -5.63 -43.03 0.50
C ASP A 216 -4.22 -42.42 0.26
N ALA A 217 -4.24 -41.16 -0.18
CA ALA A 217 -3.06 -40.37 -0.45
C ALA A 217 -3.29 -38.90 -0.04
N TYR A 218 -2.20 -38.15 0.14
CA TYR A 218 -2.26 -36.75 0.59
C TYR A 218 -1.40 -35.86 -0.31
N PHE A 219 -1.93 -34.69 -0.65
CA PHE A 219 -1.12 -33.62 -1.20
C PHE A 219 -0.35 -32.95 -0.05
N LEU A 220 0.99 -32.82 -0.18
CA LEU A 220 1.80 -32.01 0.72
C LEU A 220 1.82 -30.58 0.22
N VAL A 221 1.29 -29.66 1.01
CA VAL A 221 1.08 -28.26 0.61
C VAL A 221 1.78 -27.33 1.60
N TRP A 222 2.64 -26.48 1.08
CA TRP A 222 3.42 -25.55 1.88
C TRP A 222 2.78 -24.16 1.88
N THR A 223 2.85 -23.49 3.04
CA THR A 223 2.45 -22.08 3.20
C THR A 223 3.34 -21.37 4.23
N THR A 224 3.64 -20.09 3.96
CA THR A 224 4.27 -19.17 4.93
C THR A 224 3.25 -18.46 5.82
N THR A 225 1.96 -18.60 5.52
CA THR A 225 0.85 -17.92 6.21
C THR A 225 -0.21 -18.94 6.64
N PRO A 226 0.04 -19.76 7.70
CA PRO A 226 -0.89 -20.79 8.14
C PRO A 226 -2.31 -20.27 8.42
N TRP A 227 -2.45 -19.00 8.84
CA TRP A 227 -3.73 -18.37 9.12
C TRP A 227 -4.67 -18.28 7.89
N THR A 228 -4.15 -18.44 6.65
CA THR A 228 -4.98 -18.43 5.43
C THR A 228 -5.59 -19.80 5.12
N LEU A 229 -5.08 -20.88 5.72
CA LEU A 229 -5.57 -22.25 5.48
C LEU A 229 -7.06 -22.47 5.76
N PRO A 230 -7.69 -21.83 6.79
CA PRO A 230 -9.14 -21.92 6.97
C PRO A 230 -9.96 -21.38 5.79
N SER A 231 -9.37 -20.51 4.96
CA SER A 231 -10.00 -19.97 3.76
C SER A 231 -9.58 -20.66 2.46
N ASN A 232 -8.92 -21.82 2.55
CA ASN A 232 -8.52 -22.62 1.39
C ASN A 232 -9.73 -23.08 0.57
N VAL A 233 -9.66 -22.95 -0.77
CA VAL A 233 -10.72 -23.41 -1.70
C VAL A 233 -10.19 -24.25 -2.87
N ALA A 234 -8.88 -24.23 -3.12
CA ALA A 234 -8.22 -25.05 -4.15
C ALA A 234 -6.75 -25.28 -3.81
N LEU A 235 -6.10 -26.19 -4.52
CA LEU A 235 -4.65 -26.33 -4.60
C LEU A 235 -4.20 -25.90 -5.99
N CYS A 236 -2.95 -25.43 -6.14
CA CYS A 236 -2.39 -25.06 -7.43
C CYS A 236 -1.03 -25.69 -7.65
N VAL A 237 -0.80 -26.16 -8.88
CA VAL A 237 0.44 -26.77 -9.35
C VAL A 237 0.90 -26.08 -10.63
N ASN A 238 2.20 -26.14 -10.94
CA ASN A 238 2.68 -25.68 -12.25
C ASN A 238 2.38 -26.75 -13.31
N PRO A 239 1.65 -26.44 -14.40
CA PRO A 239 1.24 -27.42 -15.39
C PRO A 239 2.41 -28.11 -16.12
N ASP A 240 3.55 -27.42 -16.25
CA ASP A 240 4.70 -27.84 -17.05
C ASP A 240 5.76 -28.59 -16.23
N ASP A 241 5.68 -28.55 -14.88
CA ASP A 241 6.62 -29.22 -14.00
C ASP A 241 6.20 -30.67 -13.67
N MET A 242 7.19 -31.46 -13.22
CA MET A 242 6.99 -32.86 -12.87
C MET A 242 6.64 -33.04 -11.39
N TYR A 243 5.62 -33.80 -11.14
CA TYR A 243 5.14 -34.23 -9.82
C TYR A 243 5.23 -35.74 -9.67
N CYS A 244 5.30 -36.21 -8.45
CA CYS A 244 5.32 -37.64 -8.16
C CYS A 244 4.33 -38.02 -7.06
N LYS A 245 3.84 -39.24 -7.15
CA LYS A 245 3.16 -39.93 -6.07
C LYS A 245 4.16 -40.88 -5.43
N VAL A 246 4.38 -40.76 -4.14
CA VAL A 246 5.40 -41.53 -3.43
C VAL A 246 4.81 -42.26 -2.22
N LYS A 247 5.31 -43.46 -1.93
CA LYS A 247 5.11 -44.13 -0.66
C LYS A 247 6.26 -43.76 0.26
N ALA A 248 5.96 -43.04 1.33
CA ALA A 248 6.95 -42.53 2.26
C ALA A 248 7.22 -43.53 3.44
N ALA A 249 8.37 -43.40 4.07
CA ALA A 249 8.79 -44.27 5.18
C ALA A 249 7.93 -44.12 6.45
N ASP A 250 7.19 -42.99 6.59
CA ASP A 250 6.19 -42.76 7.64
C ASP A 250 4.87 -43.53 7.44
N GLY A 251 4.78 -44.27 6.34
CA GLY A 251 3.65 -45.12 6.01
C GLY A 251 2.54 -44.44 5.20
N TYR A 252 2.65 -43.12 4.92
CA TYR A 252 1.70 -42.39 4.10
C TYR A 252 2.07 -42.41 2.61
N THR A 253 1.12 -42.08 1.78
CA THR A 253 1.32 -41.84 0.34
C THR A 253 1.13 -40.35 0.07
N TYR A 254 2.10 -39.74 -0.64
CA TYR A 254 2.12 -38.29 -0.85
C TYR A 254 2.19 -37.92 -2.32
N TYR A 255 1.59 -36.77 -2.66
CA TYR A 255 1.77 -36.01 -3.89
C TYR A 255 2.62 -34.77 -3.60
N LEU A 256 3.68 -34.55 -4.37
CA LEU A 256 4.52 -33.35 -4.31
C LEU A 256 5.34 -33.22 -5.61
N ALA A 257 6.01 -32.07 -5.80
CA ALA A 257 6.91 -31.90 -6.93
C ALA A 257 8.11 -32.87 -6.81
N GLU A 258 8.43 -33.58 -7.92
CA GLU A 258 9.52 -34.57 -7.94
C GLU A 258 10.87 -33.94 -7.54
N GLN A 259 11.16 -32.73 -8.05
CA GLN A 259 12.39 -32.00 -7.75
C GLN A 259 12.57 -31.68 -6.25
N LEU A 260 11.48 -31.56 -5.49
CA LEU A 260 11.51 -31.21 -4.07
C LEU A 260 11.35 -32.42 -3.14
N ALA A 261 11.15 -33.63 -3.69
CA ALA A 261 10.87 -34.83 -2.91
C ALA A 261 12.02 -35.16 -1.91
N ASP A 262 13.27 -35.09 -2.33
CA ASP A 262 14.40 -35.32 -1.44
C ASP A 262 14.51 -34.28 -0.33
N THR A 263 14.26 -33.00 -0.65
CA THR A 263 14.30 -31.90 0.33
C THR A 263 13.21 -32.06 1.39
N VAL A 264 12.01 -32.46 0.99
CA VAL A 264 10.84 -32.55 1.89
C VAL A 264 10.84 -33.86 2.67
N LEU A 265 11.12 -35.00 2.01
CA LEU A 265 10.96 -36.34 2.57
C LEU A 265 12.28 -36.96 3.05
N GLY A 266 13.44 -36.45 2.60
CA GLY A 266 14.74 -37.05 2.89
C GLY A 266 15.02 -37.26 4.38
N LYS A 267 14.47 -36.42 5.25
CA LYS A 267 14.55 -36.54 6.71
C LYS A 267 13.89 -37.82 7.28
N LEU A 268 13.01 -38.47 6.52
CA LEU A 268 12.33 -39.72 6.94
C LEU A 268 13.24 -40.96 6.87
N SER A 269 14.45 -40.86 6.30
CA SER A 269 15.44 -41.93 6.29
C SER A 269 16.15 -42.16 7.63
N ASP A 270 16.00 -41.27 8.63
CA ASP A 270 16.60 -41.29 9.97
C ASP A 270 18.15 -41.54 9.98
N GLY A 271 18.82 -41.29 8.85
CA GLY A 271 20.27 -41.52 8.73
C GLY A 271 20.71 -43.00 8.74
N GLU A 272 19.78 -43.96 8.68
CA GLU A 272 20.12 -45.39 8.51
C GLU A 272 20.64 -45.61 7.08
N GLU A 273 21.92 -46.02 6.96
CA GLU A 273 22.50 -46.35 5.68
C GLU A 273 21.69 -47.48 5.00
N GLY A 274 21.14 -47.16 3.81
CA GLY A 274 20.40 -48.11 2.96
C GLY A 274 18.87 -48.11 3.10
N LYS A 275 18.28 -47.26 3.97
CA LYS A 275 16.82 -47.10 4.07
C LYS A 275 16.36 -45.92 3.21
N ALA A 276 15.56 -46.22 2.18
CA ALA A 276 14.96 -45.17 1.35
C ALA A 276 13.91 -44.39 2.13
N ALA A 277 13.97 -43.05 2.07
CA ALA A 277 12.98 -42.16 2.69
C ALA A 277 11.60 -42.30 2.05
N TYR A 278 11.59 -42.67 0.78
CA TYR A 278 10.35 -42.86 0.00
C TYR A 278 10.62 -43.71 -1.24
N GLU A 279 9.54 -44.22 -1.83
CA GLU A 279 9.49 -44.92 -3.12
C GLU A 279 8.57 -44.19 -4.06
N ILE A 280 9.04 -43.85 -5.26
CA ILE A 280 8.19 -43.22 -6.30
C ILE A 280 7.31 -44.30 -6.92
N LEU A 281 5.99 -44.11 -6.77
CA LEU A 281 4.99 -45.02 -7.34
C LEU A 281 4.61 -44.59 -8.77
N GLU A 282 4.40 -43.29 -8.97
CA GLU A 282 3.93 -42.71 -10.24
C GLU A 282 4.53 -41.32 -10.45
N ARG A 283 4.61 -40.87 -11.71
CA ARG A 283 5.02 -39.54 -12.12
C ARG A 283 4.00 -38.91 -13.01
N PHE A 284 3.83 -37.60 -12.89
CA PHE A 284 2.85 -36.80 -13.63
C PHE A 284 3.45 -35.46 -14.01
N THR A 285 2.94 -34.87 -15.09
CA THR A 285 3.00 -33.41 -15.23
C THR A 285 1.97 -32.77 -14.32
N GLY A 286 2.17 -31.50 -13.91
CA GLY A 286 1.14 -30.80 -13.10
C GLY A 286 -0.21 -30.76 -13.83
N LYS A 287 -0.20 -30.70 -15.16
CA LYS A 287 -1.43 -30.72 -15.97
C LYS A 287 -2.26 -32.00 -15.79
N GLU A 288 -1.63 -33.13 -15.54
CA GLU A 288 -2.31 -34.41 -15.28
C GLU A 288 -2.95 -34.48 -13.88
N LEU A 289 -2.51 -33.63 -12.94
CA LEU A 289 -3.12 -33.49 -11.62
C LEU A 289 -4.33 -32.56 -11.61
N GLU A 290 -4.54 -31.76 -12.66
CA GLU A 290 -5.65 -30.81 -12.74
C GLU A 290 -7.00 -31.48 -12.53
N ASN A 291 -7.88 -30.84 -11.75
CA ASN A 291 -9.20 -31.32 -11.35
C ASN A 291 -9.23 -32.52 -10.38
N LYS A 292 -8.09 -33.04 -9.90
CA LYS A 292 -8.06 -34.05 -8.86
C LYS A 292 -8.60 -33.45 -7.56
N SER A 293 -9.63 -34.07 -6.99
CA SER A 293 -10.33 -33.54 -5.82
C SER A 293 -9.65 -33.93 -4.51
N TYR A 294 -9.83 -33.09 -3.48
CA TYR A 294 -9.35 -33.37 -2.13
C TYR A 294 -10.42 -33.03 -1.07
N GLU A 295 -10.29 -33.59 0.13
CA GLU A 295 -11.17 -33.29 1.26
C GLU A 295 -10.82 -31.90 1.83
N PRO A 296 -11.84 -31.03 2.08
CA PRO A 296 -11.60 -29.72 2.67
C PRO A 296 -10.85 -29.80 4.01
N LEU A 297 -9.81 -28.98 4.17
CA LEU A 297 -9.01 -28.96 5.41
C LEU A 297 -9.80 -28.45 6.62
N PHE A 298 -10.73 -27.50 6.39
CA PHE A 298 -11.65 -26.94 7.37
C PHE A 298 -13.09 -26.95 6.85
N ALA A 299 -14.03 -27.38 7.68
CA ALA A 299 -15.44 -27.51 7.31
C ALA A 299 -16.08 -26.15 6.96
N CYS A 300 -15.68 -25.06 7.66
CA CYS A 300 -16.20 -23.72 7.43
C CYS A 300 -15.99 -23.24 5.97
N ALA A 301 -14.84 -23.58 5.36
CA ALA A 301 -14.58 -23.25 3.96
C ALA A 301 -15.57 -23.94 3.01
N LYS A 302 -15.87 -25.23 3.28
CA LYS A 302 -16.85 -25.98 2.49
C LYS A 302 -18.25 -25.40 2.63
N GLU A 303 -18.69 -25.10 3.85
CA GLU A 303 -19.99 -24.49 4.10
C GLU A 303 -20.16 -23.14 3.37
N CYS A 304 -19.09 -22.33 3.34
CA CYS A 304 -19.08 -21.07 2.61
C CYS A 304 -19.15 -21.28 1.09
N ALA A 305 -18.41 -22.25 0.55
CA ALA A 305 -18.44 -22.62 -0.87
C ALA A 305 -19.82 -23.14 -1.31
N ASP A 306 -20.41 -24.01 -0.50
CA ASP A 306 -21.75 -24.58 -0.77
C ASP A 306 -22.83 -23.47 -0.84
N LYS A 307 -22.76 -22.46 0.06
CA LYS A 307 -23.66 -21.28 0.02
C LYS A 307 -23.53 -20.46 -1.25
N GLN A 308 -22.34 -20.42 -1.87
CA GLN A 308 -22.08 -19.73 -3.14
C GLN A 308 -22.45 -20.56 -4.36
N ASN A 309 -22.81 -21.85 -4.19
CA ASN A 309 -23.06 -22.81 -5.26
C ASN A 309 -21.90 -22.89 -6.27
N LYS A 310 -20.66 -22.85 -5.77
CA LYS A 310 -19.44 -22.94 -6.56
C LYS A 310 -18.64 -24.18 -6.25
N LYS A 311 -18.00 -24.75 -7.27
CA LYS A 311 -17.10 -25.89 -7.11
C LYS A 311 -15.76 -25.43 -6.54
N GLY A 312 -15.32 -26.05 -5.47
CA GLY A 312 -13.99 -25.88 -4.87
C GLY A 312 -13.34 -27.23 -4.55
N PHE A 313 -12.21 -27.19 -3.86
CA PHE A 313 -11.49 -28.33 -3.28
C PHE A 313 -10.96 -29.31 -4.32
N TYR A 314 -10.31 -28.80 -5.34
CA TYR A 314 -9.63 -29.56 -6.38
C TYR A 314 -8.33 -28.85 -6.80
N VAL A 315 -7.47 -29.58 -7.51
CA VAL A 315 -6.18 -29.07 -8.02
C VAL A 315 -6.43 -28.21 -9.27
N THR A 316 -5.86 -27.01 -9.27
CA THR A 316 -5.81 -26.07 -10.39
C THR A 316 -4.39 -25.95 -10.92
N CYS A 317 -4.18 -25.28 -12.05
CA CYS A 317 -2.88 -25.07 -12.67
C CYS A 317 -2.61 -23.59 -12.91
N ASP A 318 -1.41 -23.14 -12.58
CA ASP A 318 -0.90 -21.83 -12.98
C ASP A 318 0.63 -21.81 -12.98
N THR A 319 1.24 -21.04 -13.87
CA THR A 319 2.70 -21.00 -14.06
C THR A 319 3.44 -20.20 -12.99
N TYR A 320 2.76 -19.47 -12.10
CA TYR A 320 3.41 -18.77 -10.99
C TYR A 320 3.97 -19.70 -9.91
N VAL A 321 3.49 -20.95 -9.84
CA VAL A 321 4.01 -21.93 -8.88
C VAL A 321 5.45 -22.32 -9.25
N THR A 322 6.38 -22.13 -8.32
CA THR A 322 7.80 -22.37 -8.52
C THR A 322 8.29 -23.62 -7.82
N MET A 323 9.44 -24.17 -8.27
CA MET A 323 10.11 -25.34 -7.69
C MET A 323 11.32 -24.94 -6.83
N THR A 324 11.40 -23.68 -6.37
CA THR A 324 12.54 -23.20 -5.57
C THR A 324 12.42 -23.55 -4.10
N ASP A 325 11.19 -23.55 -3.57
CA ASP A 325 10.90 -23.74 -2.15
C ASP A 325 9.61 -24.53 -1.93
N GLY A 326 9.42 -25.02 -0.71
CA GLY A 326 8.20 -25.70 -0.28
C GLY A 326 8.04 -27.11 -0.83
N THR A 327 6.90 -27.41 -1.42
CA THR A 327 6.51 -28.75 -1.92
C THR A 327 6.15 -28.75 -3.41
N GLY A 328 6.17 -27.58 -4.07
CA GLY A 328 5.69 -27.40 -5.44
C GLY A 328 4.15 -27.41 -5.57
N ILE A 329 3.43 -27.51 -4.46
CA ILE A 329 1.98 -27.41 -4.40
C ILE A 329 1.65 -26.29 -3.42
N VAL A 330 0.90 -25.28 -3.88
CA VAL A 330 0.43 -24.18 -3.05
C VAL A 330 -1.07 -24.24 -2.83
N HIS A 331 -1.56 -23.74 -1.69
CA HIS A 331 -2.98 -23.61 -1.45
C HIS A 331 -3.50 -22.29 -2.02
N ILE A 332 -4.76 -22.26 -2.42
CA ILE A 332 -5.43 -21.09 -2.98
C ILE A 332 -6.46 -20.56 -1.99
N ALA A 333 -6.29 -19.29 -1.60
CA ALA A 333 -7.22 -18.51 -0.81
C ALA A 333 -7.44 -17.13 -1.48
N PRO A 334 -8.41 -17.00 -2.40
CA PRO A 334 -8.57 -15.83 -3.30
C PRO A 334 -8.72 -14.48 -2.60
N ALA A 335 -9.06 -14.47 -1.32
CA ALA A 335 -9.17 -13.25 -0.52
C ALA A 335 -7.83 -12.69 -0.02
N PHE A 336 -6.73 -13.46 -0.09
CA PHE A 336 -5.47 -13.15 0.61
C PHE A 336 -4.21 -13.22 -0.25
N GLY A 337 -4.33 -13.48 -1.56
CA GLY A 337 -3.24 -13.47 -2.52
C GLY A 337 -3.70 -12.93 -3.87
N GLU A 338 -2.86 -12.14 -4.55
CA GLU A 338 -3.20 -11.62 -5.89
C GLU A 338 -3.21 -12.75 -6.92
N ASP A 339 -2.21 -13.64 -6.88
CA ASP A 339 -2.14 -14.81 -7.75
C ASP A 339 -3.29 -15.77 -7.43
N ASP A 340 -3.61 -15.99 -6.14
CA ASP A 340 -4.75 -16.77 -5.70
C ASP A 340 -6.07 -16.21 -6.24
N ALA A 341 -6.22 -14.88 -6.22
CA ALA A 341 -7.40 -14.20 -6.78
C ALA A 341 -7.48 -14.34 -8.31
N ASN A 342 -6.33 -14.36 -9.01
CA ASN A 342 -6.27 -14.63 -10.46
C ASN A 342 -6.72 -16.06 -10.76
N VAL A 343 -6.15 -17.04 -10.07
CA VAL A 343 -6.58 -18.46 -10.17
C VAL A 343 -8.06 -18.58 -9.82
N GLY A 344 -8.51 -17.91 -8.75
CA GLY A 344 -9.90 -17.89 -8.33
C GLY A 344 -10.87 -17.41 -9.42
N ARG A 345 -10.50 -16.39 -10.17
CA ARG A 345 -11.27 -15.89 -11.32
C ARG A 345 -11.23 -16.83 -12.52
N ASN A 346 -10.04 -17.35 -12.84
CA ASN A 346 -9.85 -18.23 -14.00
C ASN A 346 -10.62 -19.56 -13.87
N TYR A 347 -10.75 -20.07 -12.65
CA TYR A 347 -11.42 -21.33 -12.35
C TYR A 347 -12.81 -21.17 -11.71
N ASP A 348 -13.32 -19.94 -11.61
CA ASP A 348 -14.59 -19.60 -10.94
C ASP A 348 -14.73 -20.21 -9.53
N LEU A 349 -13.64 -20.14 -8.73
CA LEU A 349 -13.59 -20.71 -7.39
C LEU A 349 -14.50 -19.94 -6.41
N PRO A 350 -14.89 -20.58 -5.29
CA PRO A 350 -15.54 -19.87 -4.18
C PRO A 350 -14.65 -18.75 -3.63
N PHE A 351 -15.27 -17.68 -3.16
CA PHE A 351 -14.58 -16.61 -2.47
C PHE A 351 -14.83 -16.70 -0.96
N VAL A 352 -13.78 -17.05 -0.20
CA VAL A 352 -13.84 -17.26 1.25
C VAL A 352 -12.91 -16.27 1.95
N GLN A 353 -13.47 -15.45 2.84
CA GLN A 353 -12.73 -14.41 3.56
C GLN A 353 -13.05 -14.45 5.06
N PHE A 354 -12.35 -15.28 5.81
CA PHE A 354 -12.53 -15.46 7.25
C PHE A 354 -11.61 -14.58 8.12
N VAL A 355 -11.33 -13.38 7.65
CA VAL A 355 -10.60 -12.35 8.40
C VAL A 355 -11.36 -11.04 8.26
N ASN A 356 -11.58 -10.34 9.37
CA ASN A 356 -12.24 -9.03 9.38
C ASN A 356 -11.28 -7.87 9.08
N GLY A 357 -11.81 -6.64 9.02
CA GLY A 357 -11.00 -5.44 8.73
C GLY A 357 -9.97 -5.08 9.82
N ARG A 358 -10.01 -5.71 10.99
CA ARG A 358 -9.02 -5.58 12.06
C ARG A 358 -7.92 -6.63 11.98
N GLY A 359 -7.98 -7.52 10.97
CA GLY A 359 -7.05 -8.62 10.81
C GLY A 359 -7.29 -9.77 11.80
N GLU A 360 -8.51 -9.88 12.33
CA GLU A 360 -8.90 -10.94 13.26
C GLU A 360 -9.69 -12.01 12.53
N MET A 361 -9.48 -13.27 12.91
CA MET A 361 -10.24 -14.40 12.41
C MET A 361 -11.71 -14.27 12.79
N THR A 362 -12.61 -14.55 11.86
CA THR A 362 -14.07 -14.44 12.07
C THR A 362 -14.64 -15.63 12.82
N ASP A 363 -15.88 -15.49 13.33
CA ASP A 363 -16.56 -16.47 14.18
C ASP A 363 -16.86 -17.81 13.48
N GLU A 364 -16.80 -17.86 12.16
CA GLU A 364 -16.98 -19.08 11.39
C GLU A 364 -15.79 -20.04 11.53
N THR A 365 -14.63 -19.55 11.99
CA THR A 365 -13.43 -20.37 12.14
C THR A 365 -13.23 -20.84 13.58
N PRO A 366 -12.51 -21.95 13.80
CA PRO A 366 -12.09 -22.36 15.15
C PRO A 366 -11.15 -21.39 15.88
N PHE A 367 -10.75 -20.32 15.22
CA PHE A 367 -9.73 -19.35 15.66
C PHE A 367 -10.32 -17.95 15.88
N ALA A 368 -11.64 -17.84 16.04
CA ALA A 368 -12.38 -16.60 16.16
C ALA A 368 -11.72 -15.59 17.13
N GLY A 369 -11.64 -14.32 16.70
CA GLY A 369 -11.10 -13.22 17.48
C GLY A 369 -9.58 -13.15 17.58
N LEU A 370 -8.84 -14.16 17.11
CA LEU A 370 -7.37 -14.09 17.09
C LEU A 370 -6.88 -13.22 15.94
N PHE A 371 -5.90 -12.37 16.22
CA PHE A 371 -5.18 -11.67 15.16
C PHE A 371 -4.43 -12.70 14.30
N VAL A 372 -4.38 -12.48 12.98
CA VAL A 372 -3.87 -13.47 12.02
C VAL A 372 -2.49 -14.01 12.35
N LYS A 373 -1.57 -13.18 12.86
CA LYS A 373 -0.22 -13.63 13.25
C LYS A 373 -0.21 -14.50 14.51
N ASP A 374 -1.16 -14.27 15.41
CA ASP A 374 -1.35 -15.11 16.60
C ASP A 374 -2.06 -16.43 16.22
N ALA A 375 -2.95 -16.37 15.21
CA ALA A 375 -3.64 -17.54 14.68
C ALA A 375 -2.70 -18.55 13.99
N ASP A 376 -1.56 -18.13 13.43
CA ASP A 376 -0.60 -19.02 12.77
C ASP A 376 -0.24 -20.23 13.64
N MET A 377 0.12 -20.00 14.90
CA MET A 377 0.52 -21.08 15.80
C MET A 377 -0.66 -21.96 16.23
N GLU A 378 -1.85 -21.38 16.37
CA GLU A 378 -3.03 -22.14 16.74
C GLU A 378 -3.55 -23.00 15.57
N VAL A 379 -3.44 -22.52 14.33
CA VAL A 379 -3.70 -23.32 13.12
C VAL A 379 -2.74 -24.49 13.04
N ILE A 380 -1.43 -24.27 13.22
CA ILE A 380 -0.41 -25.34 13.21
C ILE A 380 -0.73 -26.39 14.29
N LYS A 381 -1.02 -26.00 15.53
CA LYS A 381 -1.40 -26.94 16.62
C LYS A 381 -2.68 -27.72 16.29
N ASN A 382 -3.65 -27.05 15.69
CA ASN A 382 -4.93 -27.68 15.30
C ASN A 382 -4.70 -28.76 14.22
N LEU A 383 -3.87 -28.47 13.21
CA LEU A 383 -3.49 -29.42 12.17
C LEU A 383 -2.71 -30.61 12.74
N ASP A 384 -1.77 -30.36 13.65
CA ASP A 384 -0.98 -31.39 14.32
C ASP A 384 -1.89 -32.35 15.12
N ALA A 385 -2.78 -31.81 15.94
CA ALA A 385 -3.72 -32.59 16.73
C ALA A 385 -4.66 -33.48 15.90
N ARG A 386 -4.92 -33.09 14.62
CA ARG A 386 -5.74 -33.85 13.67
C ARG A 386 -4.93 -34.78 12.75
N GLY A 387 -3.59 -34.84 12.93
CA GLY A 387 -2.68 -35.59 12.04
C GLY A 387 -2.58 -35.01 10.62
N GLN A 388 -3.00 -33.79 10.41
CA GLN A 388 -2.98 -33.09 9.11
C GLN A 388 -1.76 -32.16 8.93
N LEU A 389 -0.87 -32.06 9.92
CA LEU A 389 0.41 -31.40 9.80
C LEU A 389 1.51 -32.42 9.41
N TYR A 390 2.25 -32.14 8.35
CA TYR A 390 3.48 -32.88 8.02
C TYR A 390 4.69 -32.32 8.74
N ASP A 391 4.88 -30.99 8.66
CA ASP A 391 6.00 -30.27 9.28
C ASP A 391 5.67 -28.78 9.48
N ALA A 392 6.39 -28.13 10.39
CA ALA A 392 6.30 -26.69 10.64
C ALA A 392 7.70 -26.05 10.76
N PRO A 393 8.48 -26.01 9.68
CA PRO A 393 9.83 -25.49 9.71
C PRO A 393 9.87 -23.98 10.00
N LYS A 394 10.95 -23.52 10.64
CA LYS A 394 11.23 -22.09 10.76
C LYS A 394 11.65 -21.55 9.39
N PHE A 395 11.05 -20.42 9.03
CA PHE A 395 11.30 -19.75 7.78
C PHE A 395 11.71 -18.29 8.05
N GLU A 396 12.82 -17.87 7.47
CA GLU A 396 13.31 -16.50 7.56
C GLU A 396 13.09 -15.82 6.21
N HIS A 397 12.35 -14.72 6.19
CA HIS A 397 12.01 -14.01 4.97
C HIS A 397 11.77 -12.53 5.20
N GLU A 398 11.77 -11.77 4.12
CA GLU A 398 11.36 -10.36 4.13
C GLU A 398 9.84 -10.27 4.17
N TYR A 399 9.30 -9.59 5.19
CA TYR A 399 7.87 -9.42 5.39
C TYR A 399 7.48 -7.94 5.46
N PRO A 400 6.44 -7.51 4.73
CA PRO A 400 6.05 -6.10 4.70
C PRO A 400 5.36 -5.68 6.00
N HIS A 401 5.79 -4.52 6.52
CA HIS A 401 5.18 -3.83 7.65
C HIS A 401 4.66 -2.46 7.22
N CYS A 402 3.70 -1.95 7.93
CA CYS A 402 3.20 -0.60 7.69
C CYS A 402 4.27 0.44 8.03
N TRP A 403 4.71 1.20 7.04
CA TRP A 403 5.76 2.22 7.20
C TRP A 403 5.41 3.30 8.23
N ARG A 404 4.13 3.45 8.60
CA ARG A 404 3.61 4.45 9.54
C ARG A 404 3.49 3.95 10.98
N CYS A 405 2.87 2.79 11.18
CA CYS A 405 2.60 2.24 12.52
C CYS A 405 3.44 1.01 12.87
N ASP A 406 4.28 0.56 11.94
CA ASP A 406 5.23 -0.55 12.13
C ASP A 406 4.59 -1.93 12.38
N LYS A 407 3.30 -2.06 12.16
CA LYS A 407 2.58 -3.33 12.29
C LYS A 407 2.64 -4.15 11.00
N PRO A 408 2.61 -5.49 11.09
CA PRO A 408 2.61 -6.35 9.92
C PRO A 408 1.42 -6.05 9.00
N LEU A 409 1.65 -6.08 7.69
CA LEU A 409 0.60 -5.98 6.69
C LEU A 409 0.00 -7.36 6.42
N ILE A 410 -1.21 -7.37 5.90
CA ILE A 410 -1.83 -8.54 5.29
C ILE A 410 -2.20 -8.23 3.84
N TYR A 411 -2.21 -9.22 2.98
CA TYR A 411 -2.89 -9.12 1.69
C TYR A 411 -4.37 -9.38 1.93
N TYR A 412 -5.24 -8.47 1.48
CA TYR A 412 -6.63 -8.47 1.88
C TYR A 412 -7.53 -7.96 0.75
N ALA A 413 -8.52 -8.77 0.37
CA ALA A 413 -9.47 -8.39 -0.67
C ALA A 413 -10.46 -7.36 -0.15
N ARG A 414 -10.51 -6.20 -0.82
CA ARG A 414 -11.46 -5.14 -0.50
C ARG A 414 -11.74 -4.23 -1.67
N GLU A 415 -12.83 -3.49 -1.54
CA GLU A 415 -13.13 -2.40 -2.46
C GLU A 415 -12.19 -1.23 -2.23
N SER A 416 -11.71 -0.65 -3.32
CA SER A 416 -10.94 0.58 -3.34
C SER A 416 -11.17 1.32 -4.66
N TRP A 417 -10.88 2.63 -4.68
CA TRP A 417 -10.89 3.42 -5.90
C TRP A 417 -9.50 3.43 -6.53
N TYR A 418 -9.48 3.24 -7.85
CA TYR A 418 -8.25 3.12 -8.63
C TYR A 418 -8.24 4.10 -9.80
N ILE A 419 -7.06 4.66 -10.08
CA ILE A 419 -6.76 5.29 -11.37
C ILE A 419 -6.13 4.24 -12.27
N LYS A 420 -6.70 4.04 -13.48
CA LYS A 420 -6.24 3.05 -14.45
C LYS A 420 -4.96 3.51 -15.18
N GLU A 421 -3.85 3.56 -14.46
CA GLU A 421 -2.56 4.01 -14.98
C GLU A 421 -2.00 3.06 -16.05
N THR A 422 -2.33 1.77 -15.96
CA THR A 422 -1.95 0.76 -16.96
C THR A 422 -2.44 1.09 -18.36
N GLN A 423 -3.59 1.78 -18.48
CA GLN A 423 -4.16 2.19 -19.77
C GLN A 423 -3.36 3.33 -20.44
N VAL A 424 -2.67 4.15 -19.67
CA VAL A 424 -1.90 5.32 -20.15
C VAL A 424 -0.39 5.13 -20.02
N ARG A 425 0.06 3.89 -19.79
CA ARG A 425 1.48 3.54 -19.60
C ARG A 425 2.38 4.02 -20.74
N ASP A 426 1.97 3.80 -21.97
CA ASP A 426 2.80 4.12 -23.14
C ASP A 426 2.97 5.65 -23.30
N GLU A 427 1.93 6.43 -22.98
CA GLU A 427 2.00 7.90 -22.93
C GLU A 427 2.88 8.40 -21.79
N LEU A 428 2.83 7.74 -20.63
CA LEU A 428 3.71 8.07 -19.50
C LEU A 428 5.17 7.81 -19.83
N LEU A 429 5.50 6.68 -20.46
CA LEU A 429 6.85 6.37 -20.93
C LEU A 429 7.34 7.41 -21.95
N LYS A 430 6.51 7.73 -22.95
CA LYS A 430 6.82 8.76 -23.95
C LYS A 430 7.06 10.13 -23.31
N ASN A 431 6.26 10.51 -22.33
CA ASN A 431 6.43 11.78 -21.61
C ASN A 431 7.69 11.76 -20.75
N ASN A 432 8.04 10.64 -20.13
CA ASN A 432 9.28 10.49 -19.37
C ASN A 432 10.53 10.76 -20.21
N ASP A 433 10.52 10.39 -21.49
CA ASP A 433 11.63 10.67 -22.43
C ASP A 433 11.83 12.16 -22.69
N THR A 434 10.84 13.01 -22.42
CA THR A 434 10.95 14.47 -22.58
C THR A 434 11.54 15.17 -21.35
N VAL A 435 11.67 14.46 -20.23
CA VAL A 435 12.18 15.02 -18.96
C VAL A 435 13.70 15.08 -18.98
N ASN A 436 14.25 16.22 -18.60
CA ASN A 436 15.70 16.37 -18.44
C ASN A 436 16.14 15.80 -17.06
N TRP A 437 16.40 14.51 -17.00
CA TRP A 437 16.87 13.83 -15.81
C TRP A 437 18.35 14.11 -15.49
N ILE A 438 18.65 14.40 -14.22
CA ILE A 438 20.02 14.58 -13.74
C ILE A 438 20.22 13.73 -12.48
N PRO A 439 20.94 12.60 -12.53
CA PRO A 439 21.55 12.00 -13.73
C PRO A 439 20.52 11.32 -14.64
N GLU A 440 20.83 11.23 -15.92
CA GLU A 440 19.97 10.62 -16.96
C GLU A 440 19.57 9.16 -16.63
N SER A 441 20.47 8.44 -15.95
CA SER A 441 20.24 7.04 -15.54
C SER A 441 19.00 6.83 -14.65
N ILE A 442 18.51 7.87 -13.95
CA ILE A 442 17.28 7.78 -13.16
C ILE A 442 16.07 7.62 -14.06
N GLY A 443 15.98 8.42 -15.12
CA GLY A 443 14.86 8.38 -16.06
C GLY A 443 14.74 7.08 -16.84
N LYS A 444 15.87 6.57 -17.35
CA LYS A 444 15.92 5.31 -18.12
C LYS A 444 15.99 4.06 -17.21
N GLY A 445 16.54 4.19 -15.99
CA GLY A 445 16.67 3.10 -15.04
C GLY A 445 15.48 3.03 -14.08
N ARG A 446 15.69 3.43 -12.82
CA ARG A 446 14.71 3.21 -11.75
C ARG A 446 13.29 3.73 -12.05
N PHE A 447 13.18 4.94 -12.59
CA PHE A 447 11.88 5.54 -12.88
C PHE A 447 11.25 4.95 -14.15
N GLY A 448 12.04 4.76 -15.22
CA GLY A 448 11.59 4.11 -16.45
C GLY A 448 11.10 2.67 -16.19
N ASN A 449 11.88 1.87 -15.48
CA ASN A 449 11.50 0.50 -15.11
C ASN A 449 10.22 0.47 -14.25
N TRP A 450 10.03 1.46 -13.37
CA TRP A 450 8.79 1.58 -12.62
C TRP A 450 7.59 1.88 -13.52
N LEU A 451 7.74 2.78 -14.51
CA LEU A 451 6.68 3.06 -15.49
C LEU A 451 6.37 1.86 -16.40
N GLU A 452 7.39 1.09 -16.81
CA GLU A 452 7.21 -0.12 -17.61
C GLU A 452 6.34 -1.16 -16.89
N ASN A 453 6.47 -1.24 -15.57
CA ASN A 453 5.76 -2.18 -14.69
C ASN A 453 4.65 -1.51 -13.88
N ILE A 454 4.12 -0.36 -14.35
CA ILE A 454 3.12 0.41 -13.63
C ILE A 454 1.85 -0.41 -13.40
N GLN A 455 1.30 -0.29 -12.20
CA GLN A 455 0.03 -0.88 -11.79
C GLN A 455 -1.02 0.21 -11.61
N ASP A 456 -2.30 -0.14 -11.69
CA ASP A 456 -3.38 0.79 -11.38
C ASP A 456 -3.23 1.34 -9.95
N TRP A 457 -3.28 2.65 -9.82
CA TRP A 457 -3.02 3.32 -8.55
C TRP A 457 -4.24 3.31 -7.62
N ALA A 458 -4.14 2.61 -6.49
CA ALA A 458 -5.14 2.66 -5.43
C ALA A 458 -5.04 4.00 -4.68
N ILE A 459 -6.01 4.89 -4.88
CA ILE A 459 -6.00 6.25 -4.30
C ILE A 459 -6.79 6.38 -3.01
N SER A 460 -7.83 5.55 -2.80
CA SER A 460 -8.70 5.69 -1.62
C SER A 460 -8.06 5.18 -0.33
N ARG A 461 -8.33 5.87 0.75
CA ARG A 461 -7.95 5.49 2.13
C ARG A 461 -9.17 5.63 3.03
N ASN A 462 -9.46 4.62 3.84
CA ASN A 462 -10.56 4.65 4.81
C ASN A 462 -10.13 5.38 6.08
N ARG A 463 -9.87 6.67 5.96
CA ARG A 463 -9.44 7.55 7.06
C ARG A 463 -10.27 8.85 7.03
N TYR A 464 -10.08 9.71 8.03
CA TYR A 464 -10.92 10.88 8.24
C TYR A 464 -10.24 12.19 7.86
N TRP A 465 -8.91 12.32 8.08
CA TRP A 465 -8.15 13.53 7.80
C TRP A 465 -7.47 13.46 6.44
N GLY A 466 -8.14 13.95 5.44
CA GLY A 466 -7.67 13.95 4.05
C GLY A 466 -8.72 14.52 3.10
N THR A 467 -8.34 14.72 1.86
CA THR A 467 -9.27 15.08 0.77
C THR A 467 -10.30 13.98 0.59
N PRO A 468 -11.60 14.23 0.77
CA PRO A 468 -12.64 13.25 0.47
C PRO A 468 -12.71 12.99 -1.03
N LEU A 469 -12.98 11.74 -1.41
CA LEU A 469 -13.31 11.45 -2.81
C LEU A 469 -14.60 12.15 -3.21
N ASN A 470 -14.55 12.85 -4.33
CA ASN A 470 -15.63 13.64 -4.89
C ASN A 470 -16.64 12.80 -5.69
N ILE A 471 -16.94 11.59 -5.20
CA ILE A 471 -17.83 10.65 -5.87
C ILE A 471 -18.96 10.28 -4.92
N TRP A 472 -20.17 10.54 -5.34
CA TRP A 472 -21.40 10.14 -4.65
C TRP A 472 -21.98 8.92 -5.34
N GLU A 473 -22.46 7.96 -4.55
CA GLU A 473 -23.04 6.71 -5.02
C GLU A 473 -24.41 6.51 -4.38
N CYS A 474 -25.44 6.31 -5.19
CA CYS A 474 -26.77 6.00 -4.67
C CYS A 474 -26.96 4.48 -4.46
N GLY A 475 -27.95 4.10 -3.66
CA GLY A 475 -28.29 2.69 -3.43
C GLY A 475 -28.69 1.89 -4.67
N CYS A 476 -28.93 2.56 -5.81
CA CYS A 476 -29.18 1.94 -7.11
C CYS A 476 -27.88 1.66 -7.89
N GLY A 477 -26.71 2.04 -7.35
CA GLY A 477 -25.41 1.89 -8.00
C GLY A 477 -25.04 3.01 -8.97
N HIS A 478 -25.89 4.06 -9.11
CA HIS A 478 -25.52 5.24 -9.89
C HIS A 478 -24.43 6.03 -9.16
N GLN A 479 -23.41 6.46 -9.89
CA GLN A 479 -22.28 7.21 -9.38
C GLN A 479 -22.14 8.55 -10.08
N GLU A 480 -21.86 9.60 -9.33
CA GLU A 480 -21.62 10.94 -9.84
C GLU A 480 -20.35 11.53 -9.23
N CYS A 481 -19.46 12.04 -10.07
CA CYS A 481 -18.24 12.70 -9.67
C CYS A 481 -18.43 14.22 -9.80
N ILE A 482 -18.12 14.99 -8.75
CA ILE A 482 -18.28 16.45 -8.70
C ILE A 482 -16.91 17.11 -8.74
N GLY A 483 -16.70 18.07 -9.66
CA GLY A 483 -15.38 18.68 -9.87
C GLY A 483 -15.15 20.00 -9.15
N SER A 484 -16.19 20.62 -8.56
CA SER A 484 -16.07 21.91 -7.86
C SER A 484 -17.21 22.16 -6.87
N ARG A 485 -16.98 23.09 -5.94
CA ARG A 485 -18.04 23.58 -5.04
C ARG A 485 -19.19 24.25 -5.80
N ALA A 486 -18.89 24.91 -6.92
CA ALA A 486 -19.92 25.50 -7.77
C ALA A 486 -20.81 24.43 -8.41
N GLU A 487 -20.23 23.34 -8.93
CA GLU A 487 -20.97 22.18 -9.44
C GLU A 487 -21.78 21.51 -8.31
N LEU A 488 -21.21 21.41 -7.10
CA LEU A 488 -21.91 20.87 -5.93
C LEU A 488 -23.18 21.69 -5.62
N ALA A 489 -23.06 23.01 -5.57
CA ALA A 489 -24.19 23.91 -5.33
C ALA A 489 -25.25 23.85 -6.43
N GLU A 490 -24.85 23.70 -7.69
CA GLU A 490 -25.79 23.51 -8.82
C GLU A 490 -26.57 22.19 -8.66
N ARG A 491 -25.86 21.09 -8.31
CA ARG A 491 -26.49 19.77 -8.19
C ARG A 491 -27.37 19.62 -6.95
N SER A 492 -27.00 20.22 -5.84
CA SER A 492 -27.81 20.23 -4.61
C SER A 492 -28.99 21.21 -4.69
N GLY A 493 -28.96 22.17 -5.62
CA GLY A 493 -29.95 23.25 -5.73
C GLY A 493 -29.84 24.30 -4.63
N ASN A 494 -28.77 24.30 -3.84
CA ASN A 494 -28.52 25.23 -2.75
C ASN A 494 -27.23 26.05 -2.99
N PRO A 495 -27.33 27.36 -3.29
CA PRO A 495 -26.16 28.21 -3.57
C PRO A 495 -25.15 28.33 -2.39
N GLU A 496 -25.58 28.11 -1.16
CA GLU A 496 -24.67 28.16 0.00
C GLU A 496 -23.67 27.00 0.01
N ASP A 497 -23.96 25.89 -0.69
CA ASP A 497 -23.06 24.76 -0.81
C ASP A 497 -21.79 25.09 -1.60
N ALA A 498 -21.77 26.18 -2.35
CA ALA A 498 -20.56 26.74 -2.96
C ALA A 498 -19.52 27.23 -1.94
N LYS A 499 -19.87 27.31 -0.66
CA LYS A 499 -19.00 27.77 0.44
C LYS A 499 -18.74 26.68 1.48
N VAL A 500 -19.17 25.45 1.23
CA VAL A 500 -19.03 24.34 2.18
C VAL A 500 -17.56 24.01 2.41
N GLU A 501 -17.25 23.61 3.62
CA GLU A 501 -15.95 23.03 3.96
C GLU A 501 -15.85 21.61 3.38
N LEU A 502 -14.78 21.34 2.61
CA LEU A 502 -14.59 20.10 1.86
C LEU A 502 -13.97 18.97 2.70
N HIS A 503 -14.35 18.83 3.98
CA HIS A 503 -13.96 17.72 4.85
C HIS A 503 -15.20 16.97 5.36
N ARG A 504 -14.99 15.73 5.79
CA ARG A 504 -15.97 15.02 6.63
C ARG A 504 -16.08 15.72 8.00
N PRO A 505 -17.26 15.79 8.61
CA PRO A 505 -18.55 15.30 8.12
C PRO A 505 -19.32 16.29 7.24
N TYR A 506 -18.78 17.48 6.94
CA TYR A 506 -19.51 18.60 6.35
C TYR A 506 -20.08 18.31 4.96
N ILE A 507 -19.38 17.46 4.16
CA ILE A 507 -19.84 17.07 2.82
C ILE A 507 -20.60 15.74 2.78
N ASP A 508 -20.73 15.03 3.89
CA ASP A 508 -21.44 13.72 3.94
C ASP A 508 -22.96 13.89 3.79
N ALA A 509 -23.51 15.08 4.01
CA ALA A 509 -24.92 15.36 4.12
C ALA A 509 -25.62 15.76 2.81
N TYR A 510 -24.97 15.67 1.65
CA TYR A 510 -25.53 16.09 0.37
C TYR A 510 -26.19 14.92 -0.36
N PRO A 511 -27.52 14.71 -0.24
CA PRO A 511 -28.25 13.79 -1.08
C PRO A 511 -28.53 14.47 -2.41
N PHE A 512 -27.93 13.99 -3.49
CA PHE A 512 -28.41 14.31 -4.83
C PHE A 512 -29.72 13.54 -5.04
N ALA A 513 -30.78 14.27 -5.34
CA ALA A 513 -32.07 13.69 -5.67
C ALA A 513 -32.07 13.09 -7.07
#